data_76f34769b45b85f1409e78cce8174111
#
_entry.id   76f34769b45b85f1409e78cce8174111
#
_cell.length_a   1.000
_cell.length_b   1.000
_cell.length_c   1.000
_cell.angle_alpha   90.00
_cell.angle_beta   90.00
_cell.angle_gamma   90.00
#
_symmetry.space_group_name_H-M   'P 1'
#
loop_
_entity.id
_entity.type
_entity.pdbx_description
1 polymer ?
#
loop_
_entity_poly.entity_id
_entity_poly.type
_entity_poly.pdbx_seq_one_letter_code
_entity_poly.pdbx_strand_id
1 'polypeptide(L)'
;SLRGKEKDRRPGDILAEVQALVDDGAIEVTLLGQNVNSYGVEFGDRQAFSKLLRACGEIEGLERVRFTSPHPAMFTDDVIDAMAETPNVMPVLHMPLQSGSDKVLKDMRRSYRSKKFLNILDKVRERIPNAVITTDIIVGFPGETEEDFQETLKVCLLYTSDAADEEDS
;
A
#
# COMPACT_ATOMS: atom_id res chain seq x y z
N SER A 1 -25.23 4.95 10.37
CA SER A 1 -23.79 4.90 10.51
C SER A 1 -23.36 5.88 11.59
N LEU A 2 -22.78 5.36 12.67
CA LEU A 2 -22.30 6.15 13.82
C LEU A 2 -20.99 6.92 13.54
N ARG A 3 -20.34 6.64 12.41
CA ARG A 3 -19.17 7.38 11.94
C ARG A 3 -19.62 8.33 10.82
N GLY A 4 -19.34 9.61 10.96
CA GLY A 4 -19.60 10.59 9.93
C GLY A 4 -18.89 10.27 8.60
N LYS A 5 -19.11 11.10 7.59
CA LYS A 5 -18.42 10.99 6.31
C LYS A 5 -16.91 11.18 6.52
N GLU A 6 -16.10 10.31 5.92
CA GLU A 6 -14.64 10.48 5.90
C GLU A 6 -14.29 11.86 5.31
N LYS A 7 -13.30 12.48 5.91
CA LYS A 7 -12.79 13.76 5.45
C LYS A 7 -11.27 13.77 5.50
N ASP A 8 -10.66 14.06 4.36
CA ASP A 8 -9.23 14.18 4.25
C ASP A 8 -8.74 15.50 4.87
N ARG A 9 -7.64 15.41 5.62
CA ARG A 9 -6.95 16.58 6.13
C ARG A 9 -6.19 17.26 5.00
N ARG A 10 -6.04 18.58 5.06
CA ARG A 10 -5.25 19.32 4.07
C ARG A 10 -3.76 18.95 4.17
N PRO A 11 -3.04 18.90 3.02
CA PRO A 11 -1.61 18.56 3.01
C PRO A 11 -0.76 19.44 3.91
N GLY A 12 -1.03 20.74 3.91
CA GLY A 12 -0.31 21.68 4.75
C GLY A 12 -0.48 21.44 6.25
N ASP A 13 -1.67 21.01 6.69
CA ASP A 13 -1.95 20.68 8.08
C ASP A 13 -1.19 19.40 8.50
N ILE A 14 -1.17 18.39 7.63
CA ILE A 14 -0.43 17.16 7.88
C ILE A 14 1.08 17.44 7.96
N LEU A 15 1.62 18.19 7.02
CA LEU A 15 3.05 18.53 7.00
C LEU A 15 3.45 19.40 8.19
N ALA A 16 2.61 20.31 8.63
CA ALA A 16 2.83 21.11 9.83
C ALA A 16 2.87 20.25 11.08
N GLU A 17 1.98 19.25 11.19
CA GLU A 17 1.99 18.29 12.30
C GLU A 17 3.25 17.42 12.30
N VAL A 18 3.63 16.89 11.13
CA VAL A 18 4.86 16.11 10.98
C VAL A 18 6.08 16.93 11.37
N GLN A 19 6.16 18.18 10.91
CA GLN A 19 7.25 19.09 11.29
C GLN A 19 7.31 19.33 12.80
N ALA A 20 6.17 19.55 13.44
CA ALA A 20 6.09 19.72 14.88
C ALA A 20 6.57 18.48 15.66
N LEU A 21 6.21 17.28 15.17
CA LEU A 21 6.69 16.03 15.75
C LEU A 21 8.20 15.87 15.60
N VAL A 22 8.76 16.21 14.45
CA VAL A 22 10.22 16.18 14.20
C VAL A 22 10.93 17.19 15.08
N ASP A 23 10.41 18.41 15.22
CA ASP A 23 10.95 19.43 16.11
C ASP A 23 10.96 19.00 17.57
N ASP A 24 10.02 18.13 17.96
CA ASP A 24 9.88 17.52 19.28
C ASP A 24 10.72 16.23 19.45
N GLY A 25 11.50 15.86 18.44
CA GLY A 25 12.46 14.75 18.48
C GLY A 25 12.04 13.47 17.77
N ALA A 26 10.88 13.44 17.10
CA ALA A 26 10.47 12.27 16.33
C ALA A 26 11.36 12.10 15.08
N ILE A 27 11.80 10.88 14.83
CA ILE A 27 12.59 10.51 13.65
C ILE A 27 11.83 9.63 12.68
N GLU A 28 10.68 9.10 13.08
CA GLU A 28 9.81 8.25 12.29
C GLU A 28 8.36 8.67 12.45
N VAL A 29 7.64 8.67 11.32
CA VAL A 29 6.19 8.86 11.30
C VAL A 29 5.52 7.77 10.48
N THR A 30 4.31 7.42 10.88
CA THR A 30 3.45 6.52 10.11
C THR A 30 2.18 7.26 9.71
N LEU A 31 1.94 7.35 8.40
CA LEU A 31 0.71 7.91 7.86
C LEU A 31 -0.40 6.87 7.95
N LEU A 32 -1.47 7.21 8.64
CA LEU A 32 -2.59 6.30 8.90
C LEU A 32 -3.84 6.74 8.14
N GLY A 33 -4.54 5.76 7.59
CA GLY A 33 -5.83 5.96 6.95
C GLY A 33 -6.50 4.61 6.65
N GLN A 34 -7.78 4.60 6.32
CA GLN A 34 -8.48 3.37 5.92
C GLN A 34 -8.03 2.92 4.53
N ASN A 35 -7.86 3.86 3.61
CA ASN A 35 -7.29 3.68 2.28
C ASN A 35 -6.31 4.83 2.05
N VAL A 36 -5.13 4.74 2.63
CA VAL A 36 -4.19 5.87 2.67
C VAL A 36 -3.81 6.40 1.29
N ASN A 37 -3.71 5.53 0.31
CA ASN A 37 -3.38 5.88 -1.07
C ASN A 37 -4.54 6.53 -1.86
N SER A 38 -5.75 6.58 -1.30
CA SER A 38 -6.86 7.36 -1.86
C SER A 38 -6.91 8.80 -1.32
N TYR A 39 -5.95 9.15 -0.46
CA TYR A 39 -5.83 10.49 0.09
C TYR A 39 -5.82 11.56 -1.02
N GLY A 40 -6.58 12.62 -0.81
CA GLY A 40 -6.65 13.77 -1.70
C GLY A 40 -7.64 13.66 -2.87
N VAL A 41 -8.23 12.49 -3.10
CA VAL A 41 -9.29 12.33 -4.12
C VAL A 41 -10.46 13.26 -3.83
N GLU A 42 -10.77 13.50 -2.56
CA GLU A 42 -11.78 14.46 -2.11
C GLU A 42 -11.50 15.89 -2.59
N PHE A 43 -10.21 16.25 -2.74
CA PHE A 43 -9.78 17.56 -3.24
C PHE A 43 -9.65 17.61 -4.77
N GLY A 44 -9.97 16.51 -5.46
CA GLY A 44 -9.79 16.39 -6.89
C GLY A 44 -8.34 16.08 -7.33
N ASP A 45 -7.45 15.77 -6.41
CA ASP A 45 -6.05 15.40 -6.70
C ASP A 45 -5.81 13.91 -6.48
N ARG A 46 -5.74 13.15 -7.58
CA ARG A 46 -5.47 11.71 -7.55
C ARG A 46 -4.02 11.36 -7.22
N GLN A 47 -3.13 12.33 -7.26
CA GLN A 47 -1.70 12.17 -6.95
C GLN A 47 -1.34 12.79 -5.59
N ALA A 48 -2.31 13.17 -4.79
CA ALA A 48 -2.06 13.85 -3.52
C ALA A 48 -1.23 13.00 -2.56
N PHE A 49 -1.44 11.68 -2.52
CA PHE A 49 -0.69 10.81 -1.63
C PHE A 49 0.79 10.71 -2.03
N SER A 50 1.10 10.55 -3.31
CA SER A 50 2.49 10.54 -3.78
C SER A 50 3.19 11.87 -3.53
N LYS A 51 2.48 12.99 -3.74
CA LYS A 51 3.00 14.33 -3.41
C LYS A 51 3.25 14.49 -1.91
N LEU A 52 2.37 13.96 -1.06
CA LEU A 52 2.54 13.98 0.39
C LEU A 52 3.78 13.18 0.82
N LEU A 53 3.98 12.00 0.27
CA LEU A 53 5.20 11.20 0.53
C LEU A 53 6.47 11.97 0.17
N ARG A 54 6.50 12.57 -1.02
CA ARG A 54 7.64 13.38 -1.46
C ARG A 54 7.88 14.60 -0.57
N ALA A 55 6.82 15.28 -0.16
CA ALA A 55 6.92 16.42 0.75
C ALA A 55 7.44 16.01 2.13
N CYS A 56 7.06 14.86 2.65
CA CYS A 56 7.65 14.31 3.87
C CYS A 56 9.16 14.03 3.71
N GLY A 57 9.59 13.67 2.50
CA GLY A 57 11.01 13.49 2.18
C GLY A 57 11.85 14.76 2.30
N GLU A 58 11.24 15.93 2.18
CA GLU A 58 11.92 17.24 2.31
C GLU A 58 12.05 17.70 3.77
N ILE A 59 11.44 17.02 4.73
CA ILE A 59 11.50 17.41 6.14
C ILE A 59 12.84 16.96 6.72
N GLU A 60 13.68 17.93 7.07
CA GLU A 60 14.97 17.69 7.70
C GLU A 60 14.80 17.09 9.10
N GLY A 61 15.54 16.02 9.38
CA GLY A 61 15.46 15.29 10.65
C GLY A 61 14.45 14.13 10.66
N LEU A 62 13.59 14.02 9.68
CA LEU A 62 12.70 12.88 9.50
C LEU A 62 13.44 11.75 8.78
N GLU A 63 13.76 10.69 9.50
CA GLU A 63 14.56 9.59 8.96
C GLU A 63 13.73 8.51 8.28
N ARG A 64 12.51 8.27 8.77
CA ARG A 64 11.63 7.20 8.24
C ARG A 64 10.18 7.66 8.14
N VAL A 65 9.62 7.41 6.98
CA VAL A 65 8.18 7.56 6.69
C VAL A 65 7.60 6.20 6.35
N ARG A 66 6.56 5.83 7.06
CA ARG A 66 5.77 4.61 6.81
C ARG A 66 4.33 4.98 6.55
N PHE A 67 3.60 4.08 5.92
CA PHE A 67 2.16 4.22 5.77
C PHE A 67 1.47 2.86 5.87
N THR A 68 0.19 2.87 6.22
CA THR A 68 -0.62 1.68 6.44
C THR A 68 -1.83 1.66 5.52
N SER A 69 -2.40 0.46 5.35
CA SER A 69 -3.69 0.26 4.68
C SER A 69 -3.78 0.78 3.23
N PRO A 70 -2.75 0.61 2.38
CA PRO A 70 -2.91 0.89 0.96
C PRO A 70 -3.90 -0.11 0.34
N HIS A 71 -4.72 0.38 -0.58
CA HIS A 71 -5.73 -0.42 -1.26
C HIS A 71 -5.28 -0.75 -2.68
N PRO A 72 -5.30 -2.04 -3.13
CA PRO A 72 -4.81 -2.42 -4.44
C PRO A 72 -5.48 -1.68 -5.61
N ALA A 73 -6.78 -1.40 -5.53
CA ALA A 73 -7.51 -0.72 -6.60
C ALA A 73 -7.03 0.71 -6.86
N MET A 74 -6.46 1.37 -5.84
CA MET A 74 -6.01 2.77 -5.88
C MET A 74 -4.48 2.90 -5.86
N PHE A 75 -3.75 1.80 -5.99
CA PHE A 75 -2.29 1.81 -5.97
C PHE A 75 -1.76 2.11 -7.37
N THR A 76 -1.31 3.34 -7.57
CA THR A 76 -0.91 3.88 -8.86
C THR A 76 0.60 4.00 -9.00
N ASP A 77 1.09 4.13 -10.24
CA ASP A 77 2.52 4.18 -10.54
C ASP A 77 3.23 5.36 -9.85
N ASP A 78 2.56 6.49 -9.69
CA ASP A 78 3.12 7.67 -9.01
C ASP A 78 3.45 7.41 -7.53
N VAL A 79 2.68 6.54 -6.85
CA VAL A 79 2.98 6.12 -5.47
C VAL A 79 4.24 5.26 -5.44
N ILE A 80 4.36 4.32 -6.37
CA ILE A 80 5.56 3.47 -6.49
C ILE A 80 6.78 4.33 -6.78
N ASP A 81 6.69 5.28 -7.71
CA ASP A 81 7.77 6.21 -8.04
C ASP A 81 8.16 7.07 -6.84
N ALA A 82 7.19 7.59 -6.09
CA ALA A 82 7.45 8.35 -4.88
C ALA A 82 8.20 7.52 -3.82
N MET A 83 7.80 6.27 -3.61
CA MET A 83 8.49 5.34 -2.71
C MET A 83 9.94 5.09 -3.17
N ALA A 84 10.14 4.87 -4.46
CA ALA A 84 11.46 4.58 -5.03
C ALA A 84 12.41 5.79 -4.98
N GLU A 85 11.88 6.99 -5.17
CA GLU A 85 12.66 8.22 -5.34
C GLU A 85 12.79 9.04 -4.05
N THR A 86 12.08 8.69 -2.99
CA THR A 86 12.11 9.41 -1.70
C THR A 86 12.84 8.56 -0.66
N PRO A 87 14.11 8.85 -0.35
CA PRO A 87 14.98 7.94 0.42
C PRO A 87 14.50 7.62 1.83
N ASN A 88 13.77 8.52 2.48
CA ASN A 88 13.25 8.29 3.83
C ASN A 88 11.89 7.58 3.87
N VAL A 89 11.25 7.36 2.73
CA VAL A 89 10.08 6.48 2.65
C VAL A 89 10.56 5.03 2.68
N MET A 90 10.10 4.29 3.67
CA MET A 90 10.55 2.92 3.88
C MET A 90 10.02 1.99 2.78
N PRO A 91 10.86 1.07 2.26
CA PRO A 91 10.47 0.12 1.21
C PRO A 91 9.69 -1.06 1.81
N VAL A 92 8.65 -0.77 2.54
CA VAL A 92 7.78 -1.76 3.18
C VAL A 92 6.33 -1.51 2.77
N LEU A 93 5.70 -2.52 2.21
CA LEU A 93 4.34 -2.44 1.70
C LEU A 93 3.50 -3.59 2.24
N HIS A 94 2.51 -3.29 3.07
CA HIS A 94 1.48 -4.24 3.45
C HIS A 94 0.23 -4.00 2.61
N MET A 95 -0.04 -4.89 1.66
CA MET A 95 -1.16 -4.76 0.74
C MET A 95 -2.03 -6.02 0.75
N PRO A 96 -3.20 -6.00 1.38
CA PRO A 96 -4.06 -7.17 1.51
C PRO A 96 -4.61 -7.65 0.16
N LEU A 97 -4.34 -8.91 -0.17
CA LEU A 97 -4.94 -9.59 -1.33
C LEU A 97 -6.32 -10.12 -1.01
N GLN A 98 -6.50 -10.71 0.15
CA GLN A 98 -7.67 -11.40 0.67
C GLN A 98 -7.90 -12.79 0.06
N SER A 99 -7.90 -12.94 -1.25
CA SER A 99 -8.01 -14.21 -1.98
C SER A 99 -7.33 -14.12 -3.35
N GLY A 100 -6.80 -15.24 -3.81
CA GLY A 100 -6.32 -15.39 -5.19
C GLY A 100 -7.43 -15.75 -6.20
N SER A 101 -8.62 -16.09 -5.73
CA SER A 101 -9.79 -16.36 -6.57
C SER A 101 -10.57 -15.08 -6.86
N ASP A 102 -10.73 -14.76 -8.13
CA ASP A 102 -11.52 -13.60 -8.56
C ASP A 102 -13.01 -13.75 -8.19
N LYS A 103 -13.52 -14.97 -8.19
CA LYS A 103 -14.89 -15.26 -7.73
C LYS A 103 -15.04 -14.90 -6.26
N VAL A 104 -14.12 -15.32 -5.41
CA VAL A 104 -14.14 -15.01 -3.97
C VAL A 104 -13.95 -13.52 -3.73
N LEU A 105 -13.06 -12.87 -4.45
CA LEU A 105 -12.88 -11.41 -4.37
C LEU A 105 -14.17 -10.65 -4.71
N LYS A 106 -14.89 -11.13 -5.73
CA LYS A 106 -16.21 -10.59 -6.08
C LYS A 106 -17.24 -10.81 -4.98
N ASP A 107 -17.29 -12.00 -4.42
CA ASP A 107 -18.22 -12.36 -3.33
C ASP A 107 -17.90 -11.54 -2.05
N MET A 108 -16.64 -11.25 -1.80
CA MET A 108 -16.17 -10.33 -0.75
C MET A 108 -16.45 -8.86 -1.07
N ARG A 109 -16.99 -8.55 -2.25
CA ARG A 109 -17.21 -7.18 -2.75
C ARG A 109 -15.95 -6.35 -2.85
N ARG A 110 -14.83 -6.97 -3.23
CA ARG A 110 -13.58 -6.27 -3.50
C ARG A 110 -13.62 -5.64 -4.90
N SER A 111 -13.08 -4.42 -5.02
CA SER A 111 -13.06 -3.67 -6.28
C SER A 111 -11.91 -4.06 -7.21
N TYR A 112 -11.01 -4.94 -6.76
CA TYR A 112 -9.87 -5.43 -7.52
C TYR A 112 -9.95 -6.93 -7.76
N ARG A 113 -9.11 -7.42 -8.67
CA ARG A 113 -8.92 -8.84 -8.99
C ARG A 113 -7.45 -9.23 -8.80
N SER A 114 -7.16 -10.53 -8.78
CA SER A 114 -5.82 -11.07 -8.53
C SER A 114 -4.78 -10.53 -9.51
N LYS A 115 -5.13 -10.36 -10.77
CA LYS A 115 -4.24 -9.79 -11.80
C LYS A 115 -3.76 -8.37 -11.46
N LYS A 116 -4.65 -7.52 -10.94
CA LYS A 116 -4.28 -6.16 -10.51
C LYS A 116 -3.24 -6.20 -9.38
N PHE A 117 -3.45 -7.07 -8.41
CA PHE A 117 -2.52 -7.27 -7.30
C PHE A 117 -1.15 -7.74 -7.80
N LEU A 118 -1.11 -8.77 -8.65
CA LEU A 118 0.14 -9.28 -9.22
C LEU A 118 0.88 -8.23 -10.06
N ASN A 119 0.17 -7.45 -10.87
CA ASN A 119 0.77 -6.36 -11.64
C ASN A 119 1.41 -5.29 -10.74
N ILE A 120 0.80 -4.98 -9.60
CA ILE A 120 1.37 -4.05 -8.62
C ILE A 120 2.65 -4.63 -8.03
N LEU A 121 2.65 -5.91 -7.65
CA LEU A 121 3.83 -6.59 -7.13
C LEU A 121 5.00 -6.53 -8.11
N ASP A 122 4.76 -6.85 -9.37
CA ASP A 122 5.78 -6.82 -10.42
C ASP A 122 6.40 -5.42 -10.55
N LYS A 123 5.55 -4.38 -10.59
CA LYS A 123 6.01 -2.99 -10.68
C LYS A 123 6.80 -2.55 -9.45
N VAL A 124 6.34 -2.93 -8.26
CA VAL A 124 7.04 -2.59 -7.01
C VAL A 124 8.41 -3.26 -6.98
N ARG A 125 8.50 -4.53 -7.32
CA ARG A 125 9.78 -5.26 -7.35
C ARG A 125 10.74 -4.71 -8.40
N GLU A 126 10.24 -4.33 -9.57
CA GLU A 126 11.06 -3.71 -10.60
C GLU A 126 11.66 -2.37 -10.16
N ARG A 127 10.84 -1.51 -9.54
CA ARG A 127 11.24 -0.15 -9.12
C ARG A 127 11.95 -0.10 -7.78
N ILE A 128 11.63 -1.04 -6.88
CA ILE A 128 12.13 -1.09 -5.50
C ILE A 128 12.56 -2.53 -5.20
N PRO A 129 13.73 -2.99 -5.70
CA PRO A 129 14.15 -4.39 -5.58
C PRO A 129 14.23 -4.90 -4.13
N ASN A 130 14.56 -4.03 -3.18
CA ASN A 130 14.63 -4.36 -1.76
C ASN A 130 13.32 -4.21 -1.00
N ALA A 131 12.19 -4.02 -1.69
CA ALA A 131 10.90 -3.86 -1.05
C ALA A 131 10.47 -5.13 -0.30
N VAL A 132 10.04 -4.96 0.94
CA VAL A 132 9.37 -6.00 1.73
C VAL A 132 7.87 -5.85 1.55
N ILE A 133 7.25 -6.88 0.99
CA ILE A 133 5.81 -6.89 0.73
C ILE A 133 5.16 -7.95 1.59
N THR A 134 4.10 -7.58 2.30
CA THR A 134 3.29 -8.49 3.09
C THR A 134 1.83 -8.40 2.67
N THR A 135 1.08 -9.46 2.90
CA THR A 135 -0.33 -9.53 2.53
C THR A 135 -1.14 -10.31 3.57
N ASP A 136 -2.46 -10.16 3.51
CA ASP A 136 -3.41 -10.96 4.27
C ASP A 136 -4.27 -11.79 3.34
N ILE A 137 -4.57 -13.03 3.75
CA ILE A 137 -5.42 -13.96 3.01
C ILE A 137 -6.47 -14.53 3.95
N ILE A 138 -7.71 -14.56 3.49
CA ILE A 138 -8.82 -15.20 4.17
C ILE A 138 -9.07 -16.56 3.52
N VAL A 139 -9.05 -17.61 4.33
CA VAL A 139 -9.36 -18.98 3.94
C VAL A 139 -10.69 -19.40 4.54
N GLY A 140 -11.49 -20.17 3.79
CA GLY A 140 -12.79 -20.64 4.27
C GLY A 140 -13.90 -19.59 4.20
N PHE A 141 -13.77 -18.62 3.30
CA PHE A 141 -14.85 -17.67 3.06
C PHE A 141 -16.12 -18.39 2.59
N PRO A 142 -17.33 -17.99 3.03
CA PRO A 142 -18.56 -18.64 2.63
C PRO A 142 -18.71 -18.74 1.11
N GLY A 143 -18.87 -19.97 0.61
CA GLY A 143 -18.95 -20.25 -0.82
C GLY A 143 -17.60 -20.50 -1.52
N GLU A 144 -16.47 -20.40 -0.80
CA GLU A 144 -15.16 -20.78 -1.33
C GLU A 144 -15.11 -22.28 -1.62
N THR A 145 -14.72 -22.62 -2.85
CA THR A 145 -14.51 -24.01 -3.28
C THR A 145 -13.04 -24.41 -3.15
N GLU A 146 -12.76 -25.72 -3.29
CA GLU A 146 -11.37 -26.20 -3.36
C GLU A 146 -10.61 -25.59 -4.54
N GLU A 147 -11.25 -25.39 -5.67
CA GLU A 147 -10.66 -24.71 -6.84
C GLU A 147 -10.28 -23.26 -6.52
N ASP A 148 -11.14 -22.53 -5.81
CA ASP A 148 -10.87 -21.16 -5.36
C ASP A 148 -9.66 -21.13 -4.42
N PHE A 149 -9.57 -22.07 -3.51
CA PHE A 149 -8.43 -22.21 -2.60
C PHE A 149 -7.13 -22.51 -3.36
N GLN A 150 -7.18 -23.38 -4.37
CA GLN A 150 -6.02 -23.66 -5.22
C GLN A 150 -5.54 -22.44 -6.01
N GLU A 151 -6.44 -21.59 -6.48
CA GLU A 151 -6.08 -20.32 -7.11
C GLU A 151 -5.36 -19.39 -6.13
N THR A 152 -5.79 -19.34 -4.88
CA THR A 152 -5.10 -18.59 -3.82
C THR A 152 -3.69 -19.13 -3.58
N LEU A 153 -3.51 -20.43 -3.51
CA LEU A 153 -2.19 -21.05 -3.39
C LEU A 153 -1.27 -20.73 -4.56
N LYS A 154 -1.78 -20.71 -5.80
CA LYS A 154 -0.99 -20.32 -6.98
C LYS A 154 -0.48 -18.89 -6.86
N VAL A 155 -1.31 -17.95 -6.44
CA VAL A 155 -0.89 -16.56 -6.24
C VAL A 155 0.17 -16.49 -5.14
N CYS A 156 0.01 -17.22 -4.05
CA CYS A 156 1.00 -17.27 -2.97
C CYS A 156 2.35 -17.82 -3.46
N LEU A 157 2.35 -18.86 -4.30
CA LEU A 157 3.56 -19.41 -4.88
C LEU A 157 4.27 -18.43 -5.81
N LEU A 158 3.53 -17.72 -6.67
CA LEU A 158 4.09 -16.66 -7.50
C LEU A 158 4.69 -15.54 -6.66
N TYR A 159 4.00 -15.17 -5.59
CA TYR A 159 4.47 -14.16 -4.63
C TYR A 159 5.79 -14.55 -3.96
N THR A 160 5.97 -15.84 -3.59
CA THR A 160 7.16 -16.32 -2.89
C THR A 160 8.30 -16.72 -3.81
N SER A 161 8.02 -17.21 -5.03
CA SER A 161 9.06 -17.63 -5.99
C SER A 161 9.90 -16.45 -6.47
N ASP A 162 9.27 -15.31 -6.71
CA ASP A 162 10.00 -14.09 -7.11
C ASP A 162 10.92 -13.56 -5.99
N ALA A 163 10.64 -13.90 -4.73
CA ALA A 163 11.50 -13.55 -3.60
C ALA A 163 12.71 -14.48 -3.46
N ALA A 164 12.64 -15.72 -3.99
CA ALA A 164 13.70 -16.71 -3.91
C ALA A 164 14.78 -16.54 -4.98
N ASP A 165 14.41 -15.98 -6.15
CA ASP A 165 15.36 -15.76 -7.26
C ASP A 165 16.37 -14.64 -6.99
N GLU A 166 16.15 -13.79 -5.97
CA GLU A 166 17.06 -12.71 -5.59
C GLU A 166 18.16 -13.15 -4.59
N GLU A 167 18.01 -14.29 -3.92
CA GLU A 167 19.03 -14.77 -2.97
C GLU A 167 20.18 -15.56 -3.64
N ASP A 168 20.05 -15.95 -4.91
CA ASP A 168 21.04 -16.72 -5.66
C ASP A 168 21.88 -15.91 -6.67
N SER A 169 21.90 -14.59 -6.57
CA SER A 169 22.66 -13.71 -7.48
C SER A 169 23.84 -13.03 -6.82
#